data_e89d558364a11f602f6dc946f9a81c10
#
_entry.id   e89d558364a11f602f6dc946f9a81c10
#
_cell.length_a   1.000
_cell.length_b   1.000
_cell.length_c   1.000
_cell.angle_alpha   90.00
_cell.angle_beta   90.00
_cell.angle_gamma   90.00
#
_symmetry.space_group_name_H-M   'P 1'
#
loop_
_entity.id
_entity.type
_entity.pdbx_description
1 polymer ?
#
loop_
_entity_poly.entity_id
_entity_poly.type
_entity_poly.pdbx_seq_one_letter_code
_entity_poly.pdbx_strand_id
1 'polypeptide(L)'
;MLRRRAACHALCLTSPLAPRNPSETNPLSDPKSYSSPLAGRYASAAMRYVFSPEKKFTTWRELWLALAESERELGLLVTEEQLAEMRATLGDLDLEAANRYERELRHDVMAHVHAWGDQCPVARPIMHLGATSCYVTDNTDLILLREGVALIKAQLVSVIANLRDFAMEWRDLPTLGFTHFQPAQATTVGKRACLWMQDFLHDLEDLEHAETMIRFRGVKGTTGTQTSFLQLFDGDHAKVRELDQLVTKKMGFDRVFGVTGQTYPRQLDFRVGQALSSIAQTAHKFGTDLRLLANRRVVLPEMFLSADATLNLCLDVTDGLVVNPAIVRARLDEELPFLASESLMMAAVKQGGDRQDIHEAIRQASHAAAQEMKEGRPNDLKERLKNEPLLAGVKDQVDEILDPSLHTGRASEQVVEFIEAEVAPVLERLSDCLGAEGEVNV
;
A
#
# COMPACT_ATOMS: atom_id res chain seq x y z
N MET A 1 3.72 -9.56 -32.57
CA MET A 1 5.07 -9.11 -33.00
C MET A 1 5.65 -8.23 -31.93
N LEU A 2 6.56 -8.81 -31.23
CA LEU A 2 7.88 -8.37 -30.79
C LEU A 2 7.99 -7.12 -29.88
N ARG A 3 8.25 -7.43 -28.59
CA ARG A 3 9.25 -6.85 -27.71
C ARG A 3 9.18 -5.36 -27.39
N ARG A 4 8.65 -5.04 -26.21
CA ARG A 4 9.31 -4.12 -25.28
C ARG A 4 9.28 -4.73 -23.88
N ARG A 5 10.27 -5.54 -23.56
CA ARG A 5 10.70 -5.81 -22.18
C ARG A 5 11.50 -4.58 -21.75
N ALA A 6 10.86 -3.67 -21.03
CA ALA A 6 11.57 -2.68 -20.25
C ALA A 6 12.10 -3.38 -19.00
N ALA A 7 13.42 -3.37 -18.88
CA ALA A 7 14.13 -3.96 -17.75
C ALA A 7 13.81 -3.19 -16.46
N CYS A 8 12.97 -3.76 -15.61
CA CYS A 8 13.03 -3.52 -14.18
C CYS A 8 14.29 -4.25 -13.69
N HIS A 9 15.43 -3.58 -13.70
CA HIS A 9 16.64 -4.13 -13.11
C HIS A 9 16.51 -4.06 -11.60
N ALA A 10 16.21 -5.18 -11.05
CA ALA A 10 16.59 -5.77 -9.79
C ALA A 10 17.47 -4.90 -8.88
N LEU A 11 16.84 -4.26 -7.90
CA LEU A 11 17.40 -4.14 -6.56
C LEU A 11 16.85 -5.30 -5.71
N CYS A 12 17.05 -6.53 -6.18
CA CYS A 12 17.00 -7.71 -5.32
C CYS A 12 18.25 -7.68 -4.45
N LEU A 13 18.12 -7.15 -3.26
CA LEU A 13 19.06 -7.42 -2.17
C LEU A 13 18.89 -8.88 -1.73
N THR A 14 19.47 -9.81 -2.51
CA THR A 14 19.71 -11.19 -2.07
C THR A 14 20.92 -11.21 -1.18
N SER A 15 20.76 -10.81 0.07
CA SER A 15 21.61 -11.29 1.17
C SER A 15 20.67 -11.94 2.17
N PRO A 16 20.89 -13.22 2.55
CA PRO A 16 20.14 -13.83 3.62
C PRO A 16 20.41 -13.03 4.89
N LEU A 17 19.38 -12.44 5.46
CA LEU A 17 19.45 -11.81 6.77
C LEU A 17 19.95 -12.87 7.77
N ALA A 18 21.14 -12.64 8.32
CA ALA A 18 21.65 -13.43 9.43
C ALA A 18 20.64 -13.33 10.59
N PRO A 19 20.41 -14.41 11.35
CA PRO A 19 19.50 -14.36 12.48
C PRO A 19 19.94 -13.26 13.45
N ARG A 20 19.05 -12.31 13.73
CA ARG A 20 19.31 -11.21 14.67
C ARG A 20 19.67 -11.79 16.04
N ASN A 21 20.78 -11.31 16.57
CA ASN A 21 21.19 -11.58 17.94
C ASN A 21 20.18 -10.94 18.91
N PRO A 22 19.54 -11.67 19.84
CA PRO A 22 18.54 -11.11 20.76
C PRO A 22 19.03 -10.00 21.70
N SER A 23 20.30 -9.61 21.61
CA SER A 23 20.93 -8.60 22.45
C SER A 23 21.07 -7.22 21.79
N GLU A 24 20.64 -7.02 20.56
CA GLU A 24 20.50 -5.66 20.01
C GLU A 24 19.24 -5.00 20.58
N THR A 25 19.37 -4.54 21.80
CA THR A 25 18.44 -3.57 22.38
C THR A 25 18.41 -2.36 21.44
N ASN A 26 17.25 -2.14 20.82
CA ASN A 26 16.90 -0.88 20.18
C ASN A 26 17.37 0.24 21.11
N PRO A 27 18.29 1.14 20.72
CA PRO A 27 18.70 2.21 21.59
C PRO A 27 17.43 3.00 21.90
N LEU A 28 16.91 2.80 23.10
CA LEU A 28 15.78 3.56 23.63
C LEU A 28 16.15 5.03 23.42
N SER A 29 15.42 5.69 22.55
CA SER A 29 15.48 7.15 22.42
C SER A 29 15.49 7.73 23.83
N ASP A 30 16.30 8.78 24.04
CA ASP A 30 16.31 9.54 25.29
C ASP A 30 14.86 9.65 25.79
N PRO A 31 14.52 9.14 27.00
CA PRO A 31 13.15 9.16 27.50
C PRO A 31 12.57 10.58 27.64
N LYS A 32 13.43 11.60 27.48
CA LYS A 32 13.02 13.01 27.43
C LYS A 32 12.74 13.53 26.02
N SER A 33 12.99 12.71 24.99
CA SER A 33 12.78 13.08 23.59
C SER A 33 11.55 12.36 23.03
N TYR A 34 10.77 13.05 22.22
CA TYR A 34 9.65 12.44 21.50
C TYR A 34 10.16 11.40 20.49
N SER A 35 9.58 10.21 20.50
CA SER A 35 9.81 9.19 19.49
C SER A 35 8.47 8.77 18.87
N SER A 36 8.44 8.67 17.55
CA SER A 36 7.24 8.18 16.84
C SER A 36 7.05 6.67 17.05
N PRO A 37 5.90 6.22 17.57
CA PRO A 37 5.57 4.78 17.63
C PRO A 37 5.61 4.11 16.25
N LEU A 38 5.31 4.86 15.18
CA LEU A 38 5.35 4.36 13.82
C LEU A 38 6.77 3.90 13.45
N ALA A 39 7.78 4.74 13.69
CA ALA A 39 9.17 4.37 13.44
C ALA A 39 9.66 3.25 14.36
N GLY A 40 9.20 3.21 15.63
CA GLY A 40 9.70 2.25 16.62
C GLY A 40 9.06 0.87 16.55
N ARG A 41 7.80 0.76 16.09
CA ARG A 41 7.00 -0.47 16.20
C ARG A 41 6.45 -0.98 14.87
N TYR A 42 6.01 -0.08 13.97
CA TYR A 42 5.16 -0.47 12.84
C TYR A 42 5.84 -0.36 11.47
N ALA A 43 6.68 0.67 11.25
CA ALA A 43 7.33 0.84 9.95
C ALA A 43 8.42 -0.22 9.73
N SER A 44 8.47 -0.78 8.53
CA SER A 44 9.49 -1.73 8.12
C SER A 44 10.90 -1.16 8.22
N ALA A 45 11.90 -2.00 8.39
CA ALA A 45 13.31 -1.59 8.40
C ALA A 45 13.69 -0.90 7.07
N ALA A 46 13.18 -1.42 5.94
CA ALA A 46 13.40 -0.86 4.61
C ALA A 46 12.85 0.57 4.50
N MET A 47 11.60 0.82 4.92
CA MET A 47 10.99 2.16 4.88
C MET A 47 11.72 3.13 5.79
N ARG A 48 12.12 2.70 7.00
CA ARG A 48 12.92 3.52 7.91
C ARG A 48 14.28 3.90 7.33
N TYR A 49 14.90 2.97 6.58
CA TYR A 49 16.16 3.23 5.90
C TYR A 49 16.01 4.26 4.78
N VAL A 50 14.97 4.14 3.93
CA VAL A 50 14.69 5.11 2.86
C VAL A 50 14.69 6.55 3.38
N PHE A 51 14.10 6.81 4.55
CA PHE A 51 14.03 8.15 5.13
C PHE A 51 15.08 8.41 6.22
N SER A 52 16.13 7.59 6.29
CA SER A 52 17.22 7.77 7.26
C SER A 52 18.18 8.89 6.84
N PRO A 53 18.88 9.52 7.81
CA PRO A 53 19.96 10.45 7.51
C PRO A 53 21.07 9.83 6.63
N GLU A 54 21.42 8.57 6.89
CA GLU A 54 22.42 7.84 6.11
C GLU A 54 22.01 7.80 4.63
N LYS A 55 20.82 7.30 4.30
CA LYS A 55 20.32 7.26 2.92
C LYS A 55 20.25 8.63 2.29
N LYS A 56 19.70 9.63 3.01
CA LYS A 56 19.59 11.01 2.55
C LYS A 56 20.94 11.58 2.14
N PHE A 57 21.93 11.51 3.01
CA PHE A 57 23.22 12.17 2.77
C PHE A 57 24.15 11.38 1.85
N THR A 58 24.03 10.05 1.81
CA THR A 58 24.68 9.26 0.76
C THR A 58 24.12 9.62 -0.61
N THR A 59 22.81 9.78 -0.74
CA THR A 59 22.19 10.22 -2.01
C THR A 59 22.65 11.62 -2.43
N TRP A 60 22.92 12.55 -1.47
CA TRP A 60 23.52 13.84 -1.81
C TRP A 60 24.91 13.67 -2.44
N ARG A 61 25.74 12.78 -1.90
CA ARG A 61 27.07 12.50 -2.46
C ARG A 61 26.97 11.83 -3.83
N GLU A 62 26.05 10.90 -4.02
CA GLU A 62 25.77 10.29 -5.34
C GLU A 62 25.38 11.35 -6.37
N LEU A 63 24.54 12.31 -5.99
CA LEU A 63 24.15 13.43 -6.86
C LEU A 63 25.34 14.34 -7.21
N TRP A 64 26.18 14.68 -6.26
CA TRP A 64 27.40 15.47 -6.54
C TRP A 64 28.37 14.72 -7.42
N LEU A 65 28.56 13.42 -7.21
CA LEU A 65 29.39 12.59 -8.05
C LEU A 65 28.84 12.51 -9.50
N ALA A 66 27.53 12.25 -9.64
CA ALA A 66 26.86 12.20 -10.93
C ALA A 66 26.95 13.52 -11.69
N LEU A 67 26.89 14.66 -10.98
CA LEU A 67 27.10 15.98 -11.57
C LEU A 67 28.54 16.13 -12.09
N ALA A 68 29.56 15.90 -11.24
CA ALA A 68 30.95 16.05 -11.59
C ALA A 68 31.37 15.12 -12.74
N GLU A 69 30.90 13.87 -12.76
CA GLU A 69 31.09 12.94 -13.86
C GLU A 69 30.53 13.48 -15.18
N SER A 70 29.29 14.00 -15.14
CA SER A 70 28.59 14.52 -16.31
C SER A 70 29.25 15.83 -16.82
N GLU A 71 29.68 16.68 -15.90
CA GLU A 71 30.46 17.89 -16.23
C GLU A 71 31.75 17.55 -16.95
N ARG A 72 32.47 16.52 -16.50
CA ARG A 72 33.68 16.03 -17.18
C ARG A 72 33.37 15.48 -18.58
N GLU A 73 32.33 14.66 -18.72
CA GLU A 73 31.91 14.10 -20.00
C GLU A 73 31.63 15.20 -21.04
N LEU A 74 31.15 16.35 -20.59
CA LEU A 74 30.85 17.51 -21.42
C LEU A 74 32.03 18.49 -21.61
N GLY A 75 33.21 18.15 -21.03
CA GLY A 75 34.47 18.84 -21.28
C GLY A 75 34.81 19.90 -20.25
N LEU A 76 34.17 19.96 -19.09
CA LEU A 76 34.68 20.78 -17.98
C LEU A 76 35.95 20.18 -17.37
N LEU A 77 36.74 21.04 -16.71
CA LEU A 77 38.01 20.65 -16.10
C LEU A 77 37.83 19.88 -14.79
N VAL A 78 37.27 18.69 -14.89
CA VAL A 78 37.16 17.71 -13.81
C VAL A 78 38.09 16.54 -14.11
N THR A 79 38.97 16.21 -13.18
CA THR A 79 40.01 15.17 -13.39
C THR A 79 39.51 13.80 -12.91
N GLU A 80 40.12 12.71 -13.43
CA GLU A 80 39.80 11.36 -12.95
C GLU A 80 40.24 11.16 -11.49
N GLU A 81 41.30 11.79 -11.06
CA GLU A 81 41.75 11.75 -9.68
C GLU A 81 40.70 12.31 -8.72
N GLN A 82 40.07 13.44 -9.07
CA GLN A 82 38.98 14.03 -8.31
C GLN A 82 37.78 13.08 -8.21
N LEU A 83 37.34 12.47 -9.31
CA LEU A 83 36.24 11.51 -9.33
C LEU A 83 36.58 10.23 -8.56
N ALA A 84 37.80 9.73 -8.65
CA ALA A 84 38.27 8.56 -7.92
C ALA A 84 38.22 8.80 -6.40
N GLU A 85 38.64 9.98 -5.94
CA GLU A 85 38.57 10.38 -4.53
C GLU A 85 37.12 10.45 -4.03
N MET A 86 36.22 11.05 -4.81
CA MET A 86 34.80 11.09 -4.51
C MET A 86 34.18 9.69 -4.42
N ARG A 87 34.47 8.80 -5.37
CA ARG A 87 33.96 7.40 -5.35
C ARG A 87 34.46 6.63 -4.15
N ALA A 88 35.73 6.81 -3.77
CA ALA A 88 36.34 6.08 -2.67
C ALA A 88 35.72 6.40 -1.30
N THR A 89 35.19 7.61 -1.12
CA THR A 89 34.64 8.11 0.15
C THR A 89 33.12 8.30 0.15
N LEU A 90 32.44 7.80 -0.88
CA LEU A 90 30.99 8.03 -1.09
C LEU A 90 30.15 7.65 0.14
N GLY A 91 30.45 6.52 0.77
CA GLY A 91 29.73 5.97 1.92
C GLY A 91 30.26 6.44 3.28
N ASP A 92 31.39 7.13 3.35
CA ASP A 92 32.06 7.48 4.60
C ASP A 92 31.49 8.78 5.20
N LEU A 93 30.22 8.73 5.67
CA LEU A 93 29.54 9.91 6.20
C LEU A 93 30.11 10.33 7.56
N ASP A 94 30.70 11.52 7.66
CA ASP A 94 31.05 12.18 8.92
C ASP A 94 29.97 13.19 9.29
N LEU A 95 28.93 12.69 9.98
CA LEU A 95 27.80 13.52 10.44
C LEU A 95 28.20 14.48 11.58
N GLU A 96 29.25 14.16 12.35
CA GLU A 96 29.74 15.05 13.40
C GLU A 96 30.42 16.28 12.80
N ALA A 97 31.27 16.08 11.78
CA ALA A 97 31.87 17.18 11.04
C ALA A 97 30.79 18.01 10.32
N ALA A 98 29.83 17.39 9.68
CA ALA A 98 28.72 18.09 9.04
C ALA A 98 27.93 18.95 10.04
N ASN A 99 27.55 18.40 11.19
CA ASN A 99 26.87 19.14 12.25
C ASN A 99 27.71 20.30 12.82
N ARG A 100 29.04 20.16 12.90
CA ARG A 100 29.93 21.24 13.29
C ARG A 100 29.91 22.36 12.25
N TYR A 101 30.10 22.04 10.98
CA TYR A 101 30.05 23.02 9.91
C TYR A 101 28.68 23.70 9.78
N GLU A 102 27.59 22.98 10.00
CA GLU A 102 26.25 23.57 9.95
C GLU A 102 26.02 24.62 11.03
N ARG A 103 26.52 24.37 12.25
CA ARG A 103 26.48 25.39 13.31
C ARG A 103 27.28 26.66 12.98
N GLU A 104 28.40 26.51 12.26
CA GLU A 104 29.26 27.61 11.88
C GLU A 104 28.70 28.38 10.68
N LEU A 105 28.31 27.66 9.62
CA LEU A 105 27.92 28.21 8.33
C LEU A 105 26.43 28.58 8.26
N ARG A 106 25.60 28.03 9.15
CA ARG A 106 24.13 28.15 9.12
C ARG A 106 23.52 27.71 7.79
N HIS A 107 24.11 26.66 7.19
CA HIS A 107 23.71 26.16 5.89
C HIS A 107 24.04 24.66 5.79
N ASP A 108 23.00 23.82 5.76
CA ASP A 108 23.07 22.36 5.79
C ASP A 108 23.86 21.79 4.59
N VAL A 109 23.49 22.15 3.36
CA VAL A 109 24.13 21.61 2.15
C VAL A 109 25.61 21.98 2.09
N MET A 110 25.97 23.24 2.40
CA MET A 110 27.38 23.66 2.44
C MET A 110 28.15 22.97 3.56
N ALA A 111 27.52 22.70 4.69
CA ALA A 111 28.13 21.92 5.77
C ALA A 111 28.55 20.51 5.29
N HIS A 112 27.71 19.84 4.54
CA HIS A 112 28.03 18.54 3.95
C HIS A 112 29.07 18.62 2.83
N VAL A 113 29.07 19.69 2.01
CA VAL A 113 30.13 19.95 1.04
C VAL A 113 31.50 20.11 1.73
N HIS A 114 31.56 20.88 2.82
CA HIS A 114 32.80 21.06 3.58
C HIS A 114 33.23 19.76 4.28
N ALA A 115 32.34 19.07 4.95
CA ALA A 115 32.64 17.81 5.64
C ALA A 115 33.16 16.74 4.67
N TRP A 116 32.56 16.64 3.48
CA TRP A 116 33.04 15.70 2.45
C TRP A 116 34.33 16.22 1.79
N GLY A 117 34.49 17.53 1.59
CA GLY A 117 35.69 18.17 1.08
C GLY A 117 36.94 17.96 1.96
N ASP A 118 36.77 17.79 3.25
CA ASP A 118 37.87 17.44 4.18
C ASP A 118 38.38 16.00 3.94
N GLN A 119 37.47 15.10 3.50
CA GLN A 119 37.81 13.73 3.11
C GLN A 119 38.34 13.64 1.67
N CYS A 120 38.00 14.61 0.83
CA CYS A 120 38.29 14.66 -0.59
C CYS A 120 38.97 16.01 -0.95
N PRO A 121 40.18 16.31 -0.46
CA PRO A 121 40.81 17.61 -0.66
C PRO A 121 41.09 17.94 -2.12
N VAL A 122 41.35 16.95 -2.97
CA VAL A 122 41.59 17.14 -4.42
C VAL A 122 40.28 17.45 -5.15
N ALA A 123 39.19 16.80 -4.76
CA ALA A 123 37.88 16.99 -5.36
C ALA A 123 37.09 18.20 -4.79
N ARG A 124 37.46 18.69 -3.61
CA ARG A 124 36.79 19.81 -2.95
C ARG A 124 36.48 21.00 -3.87
N PRO A 125 37.37 21.48 -4.75
CA PRO A 125 37.07 22.63 -5.60
C PRO A 125 35.96 22.41 -6.62
N ILE A 126 35.65 21.18 -6.98
CA ILE A 126 34.65 20.87 -8.02
C ILE A 126 33.32 20.37 -7.40
N MET A 127 33.26 20.17 -6.09
CA MET A 127 32.02 19.74 -5.43
C MET A 127 30.97 20.84 -5.55
N HIS A 128 29.75 20.45 -5.90
CA HIS A 128 28.61 21.37 -6.03
C HIS A 128 28.80 22.46 -7.11
N LEU A 129 29.64 22.23 -8.11
CA LEU A 129 29.96 23.22 -9.13
C LEU A 129 28.70 23.64 -9.92
N GLY A 130 28.41 24.93 -9.99
CA GLY A 130 27.23 25.49 -10.65
C GLY A 130 25.87 25.15 -10.02
N ALA A 131 25.83 24.26 -9.03
CA ALA A 131 24.61 23.79 -8.42
C ALA A 131 24.06 24.76 -7.36
N THR A 132 22.79 24.63 -7.08
CA THR A 132 22.08 25.21 -5.91
C THR A 132 21.77 24.11 -4.90
N SER A 133 21.49 24.50 -3.65
CA SER A 133 21.13 23.54 -2.60
C SER A 133 19.99 22.58 -3.00
N CYS A 134 18.98 23.10 -3.67
CA CYS A 134 17.86 22.26 -4.14
C CYS A 134 18.24 21.28 -5.27
N TYR A 135 19.47 21.32 -5.76
CA TYR A 135 19.97 20.25 -6.62
C TYR A 135 20.07 18.93 -5.84
N VAL A 136 20.60 18.95 -4.63
CA VAL A 136 20.70 17.74 -3.83
C VAL A 136 19.44 17.48 -3.00
N THR A 137 18.85 18.51 -2.36
CA THR A 137 17.69 18.31 -1.50
C THR A 137 16.48 17.82 -2.27
N ASP A 138 16.08 18.54 -3.32
CA ASP A 138 14.88 18.24 -4.08
C ASP A 138 15.00 16.95 -4.94
N ASN A 139 16.18 16.71 -5.54
CA ASN A 139 16.37 15.46 -6.27
C ASN A 139 16.43 14.26 -5.34
N THR A 140 17.00 14.40 -4.15
CA THR A 140 16.96 13.37 -3.12
C THR A 140 15.52 13.08 -2.69
N ASP A 141 14.70 14.09 -2.39
CA ASP A 141 13.30 13.91 -2.04
C ASP A 141 12.56 13.08 -3.10
N LEU A 142 12.81 13.35 -4.39
CA LEU A 142 12.21 12.60 -5.50
C LEU A 142 12.71 11.15 -5.60
N ILE A 143 13.99 10.91 -5.30
CA ILE A 143 14.57 9.56 -5.26
C ILE A 143 13.95 8.76 -4.10
N LEU A 144 13.92 9.33 -2.89
CA LEU A 144 13.35 8.68 -1.70
C LEU A 144 11.85 8.46 -1.86
N LEU A 145 11.13 9.43 -2.47
CA LEU A 145 9.70 9.30 -2.77
C LEU A 145 9.44 8.12 -3.71
N ARG A 146 10.24 7.96 -4.77
CA ARG A 146 10.14 6.83 -5.69
C ARG A 146 10.41 5.49 -5.00
N GLU A 147 11.46 5.43 -4.19
CA GLU A 147 11.82 4.22 -3.44
C GLU A 147 10.72 3.87 -2.41
N GLY A 148 10.18 4.86 -1.69
CA GLY A 148 9.08 4.68 -0.75
C GLY A 148 7.81 4.17 -1.44
N VAL A 149 7.44 4.75 -2.58
CA VAL A 149 6.29 4.29 -3.39
C VAL A 149 6.49 2.84 -3.85
N ALA A 150 7.70 2.47 -4.28
CA ALA A 150 7.98 1.09 -4.68
C ALA A 150 7.81 0.07 -3.54
N LEU A 151 8.23 0.42 -2.31
CA LEU A 151 8.01 -0.42 -1.12
C LEU A 151 6.52 -0.57 -0.80
N ILE A 152 5.77 0.51 -0.81
CA ILE A 152 4.30 0.48 -0.58
C ILE A 152 3.61 -0.35 -1.64
N LYS A 153 4.01 -0.21 -2.92
CA LYS A 153 3.45 -1.02 -4.01
C LYS A 153 3.68 -2.52 -3.79
N ALA A 154 4.88 -2.93 -3.39
CA ALA A 154 5.19 -4.33 -3.11
C ALA A 154 4.33 -4.90 -1.96
N GLN A 155 4.14 -4.14 -0.88
CA GLN A 155 3.26 -4.53 0.22
C GLN A 155 1.81 -4.64 -0.23
N LEU A 156 1.31 -3.67 -0.99
CA LEU A 156 -0.07 -3.67 -1.50
C LEU A 156 -0.35 -4.88 -2.40
N VAL A 157 0.57 -5.20 -3.31
CA VAL A 157 0.49 -6.40 -4.17
C VAL A 157 0.45 -7.69 -3.33
N SER A 158 1.24 -7.75 -2.25
CA SER A 158 1.25 -8.90 -1.34
C SER A 158 -0.07 -9.03 -0.57
N VAL A 159 -0.67 -7.93 -0.11
CA VAL A 159 -2.01 -7.93 0.51
C VAL A 159 -3.07 -8.46 -0.47
N ILE A 160 -3.05 -8.00 -1.72
CA ILE A 160 -3.97 -8.47 -2.76
C ILE A 160 -3.79 -9.97 -3.00
N ALA A 161 -2.54 -10.47 -3.05
CA ALA A 161 -2.25 -11.89 -3.23
C ALA A 161 -2.80 -12.75 -2.07
N ASN A 162 -2.58 -12.34 -0.82
CA ASN A 162 -3.11 -13.04 0.35
C ASN A 162 -4.64 -13.07 0.36
N LEU A 163 -5.29 -11.95 0.05
CA LEU A 163 -6.75 -11.89 -0.07
C LEU A 163 -7.30 -12.73 -1.20
N ARG A 164 -6.58 -12.85 -2.34
CA ARG A 164 -6.93 -13.77 -3.45
C ARG A 164 -6.98 -15.21 -2.95
N ASP A 165 -5.92 -15.66 -2.29
CA ASP A 165 -5.81 -17.04 -1.82
C ASP A 165 -6.89 -17.34 -0.77
N PHE A 166 -7.11 -16.43 0.16
CA PHE A 166 -8.21 -16.49 1.12
C PHE A 166 -9.59 -16.53 0.43
N ALA A 167 -9.83 -15.68 -0.57
CA ALA A 167 -11.11 -15.65 -1.29
C ALA A 167 -11.36 -16.95 -2.04
N MET A 168 -10.34 -17.55 -2.64
CA MET A 168 -10.44 -18.83 -3.33
C MET A 168 -10.70 -19.99 -2.37
N GLU A 169 -10.05 -20.03 -1.22
CA GLU A 169 -10.25 -21.05 -0.18
C GLU A 169 -11.70 -21.03 0.32
N TRP A 170 -12.24 -19.83 0.58
CA TRP A 170 -13.55 -19.65 1.20
C TRP A 170 -14.65 -19.23 0.22
N ARG A 171 -14.47 -19.47 -1.09
CA ARG A 171 -15.40 -19.03 -2.15
C ARG A 171 -16.80 -19.64 -1.99
N ASP A 172 -16.88 -20.87 -1.49
CA ASP A 172 -18.12 -21.65 -1.38
C ASP A 172 -18.73 -21.63 0.02
N LEU A 173 -18.08 -20.98 1.01
CA LEU A 173 -18.61 -20.91 2.38
C LEU A 173 -19.71 -19.86 2.51
N PRO A 174 -21.00 -20.27 2.66
CA PRO A 174 -22.09 -19.33 2.83
C PRO A 174 -21.95 -18.50 4.11
N THR A 175 -22.31 -17.23 4.04
CA THR A 175 -22.35 -16.32 5.20
C THR A 175 -23.44 -15.27 5.04
N LEU A 176 -23.77 -14.56 6.13
CA LEU A 176 -24.75 -13.47 6.08
C LEU A 176 -24.16 -12.25 5.36
N GLY A 177 -24.89 -11.73 4.38
CA GLY A 177 -24.69 -10.40 3.81
C GLY A 177 -25.55 -9.39 4.56
N PHE A 178 -24.99 -8.17 4.76
CA PHE A 178 -25.62 -7.11 5.52
C PHE A 178 -25.87 -5.88 4.66
N THR A 179 -27.03 -5.23 4.84
CA THR A 179 -27.30 -3.86 4.39
C THR A 179 -27.82 -3.06 5.58
N HIS A 180 -27.39 -1.81 5.71
CA HIS A 180 -27.74 -0.97 6.88
C HIS A 180 -27.49 -1.66 8.22
N PHE A 181 -26.43 -2.52 8.27
CA PHE A 181 -26.07 -3.34 9.41
C PHE A 181 -27.17 -4.31 9.87
N GLN A 182 -28.05 -4.70 8.96
CA GLN A 182 -29.10 -5.72 9.15
C GLN A 182 -28.85 -6.89 8.20
N PRO A 183 -29.11 -8.15 8.63
CA PRO A 183 -29.09 -9.28 7.72
C PRO A 183 -30.00 -9.03 6.50
N ALA A 184 -29.48 -9.25 5.29
CA ALA A 184 -30.21 -9.00 4.05
C ALA A 184 -30.34 -10.27 3.21
N GLN A 185 -29.20 -10.79 2.73
CA GLN A 185 -29.16 -11.99 1.90
C GLN A 185 -27.92 -12.82 2.22
N ALA A 186 -27.92 -14.10 1.84
CA ALA A 186 -26.74 -14.93 1.90
C ALA A 186 -25.72 -14.46 0.82
N THR A 187 -24.46 -14.60 1.16
CA THR A 187 -23.31 -14.43 0.26
C THR A 187 -22.26 -15.49 0.62
N THR A 188 -21.04 -15.36 0.16
CA THR A 188 -19.95 -16.22 0.62
C THR A 188 -18.84 -15.40 1.29
N VAL A 189 -18.04 -16.08 2.14
CA VAL A 189 -16.88 -15.46 2.79
C VAL A 189 -15.89 -14.99 1.73
N GLY A 190 -15.61 -15.83 0.71
CA GLY A 190 -14.72 -15.47 -0.38
C GLY A 190 -15.21 -14.25 -1.17
N LYS A 191 -16.51 -14.18 -1.51
CA LYS A 191 -17.08 -13.01 -2.20
C LYS A 191 -16.94 -11.72 -1.39
N ARG A 192 -17.02 -11.80 -0.06
CA ARG A 192 -16.76 -10.63 0.81
C ARG A 192 -15.31 -10.16 0.70
N ALA A 193 -14.35 -11.08 0.67
CA ALA A 193 -12.95 -10.75 0.50
C ALA A 193 -12.66 -10.07 -0.87
N CYS A 194 -13.39 -10.46 -1.93
CA CYS A 194 -13.31 -9.78 -3.23
C CYS A 194 -13.68 -8.29 -3.16
N LEU A 195 -14.60 -7.88 -2.26
CA LEU A 195 -14.91 -6.45 -2.11
C LEU A 195 -13.73 -5.68 -1.54
N TRP A 196 -12.97 -6.27 -0.62
CA TRP A 196 -11.76 -5.66 -0.09
C TRP A 196 -10.64 -5.61 -1.14
N MET A 197 -10.46 -6.71 -1.90
CA MET A 197 -9.48 -6.73 -2.99
C MET A 197 -9.77 -5.67 -4.06
N GLN A 198 -11.03 -5.44 -4.40
CA GLN A 198 -11.40 -4.41 -5.38
C GLN A 198 -10.98 -3.02 -4.93
N ASP A 199 -11.17 -2.68 -3.66
CA ASP A 199 -10.72 -1.41 -3.11
C ASP A 199 -9.18 -1.28 -3.20
N PHE A 200 -8.43 -2.32 -2.83
CA PHE A 200 -6.96 -2.33 -2.92
C PHE A 200 -6.45 -2.32 -4.38
N LEU A 201 -7.18 -2.87 -5.34
CA LEU A 201 -6.83 -2.77 -6.76
C LEU A 201 -6.96 -1.32 -7.27
N HIS A 202 -8.00 -0.60 -6.87
CA HIS A 202 -8.13 0.84 -7.19
C HIS A 202 -6.99 1.65 -6.55
N ASP A 203 -6.63 1.35 -5.31
CA ASP A 203 -5.48 1.99 -4.64
C ASP A 203 -4.16 1.73 -5.41
N LEU A 204 -3.98 0.52 -5.95
CA LEU A 204 -2.81 0.17 -6.74
C LEU A 204 -2.75 0.97 -8.05
N GLU A 205 -3.88 1.13 -8.75
CA GLU A 205 -3.99 1.97 -9.95
C GLU A 205 -3.61 3.42 -9.65
N ASP A 206 -4.14 3.99 -8.56
CA ASP A 206 -3.82 5.35 -8.12
C ASP A 206 -2.35 5.51 -7.76
N LEU A 207 -1.76 4.52 -7.07
CA LEU A 207 -0.35 4.52 -6.69
C LEU A 207 0.56 4.42 -7.93
N GLU A 208 0.25 3.53 -8.87
CA GLU A 208 0.99 3.40 -10.14
C GLU A 208 0.88 4.69 -10.97
N HIS A 209 -0.29 5.32 -10.99
CA HIS A 209 -0.45 6.61 -11.64
C HIS A 209 0.42 7.69 -10.99
N ALA A 210 0.44 7.78 -9.65
CA ALA A 210 1.29 8.71 -8.91
C ALA A 210 2.77 8.45 -9.18
N GLU A 211 3.21 7.20 -9.23
CA GLU A 211 4.58 6.79 -9.57
C GLU A 211 4.99 7.33 -10.95
N THR A 212 4.12 7.28 -11.97
CA THR A 212 4.42 7.81 -13.31
C THR A 212 4.66 9.31 -13.35
N MET A 213 4.22 10.03 -12.34
CA MET A 213 4.39 11.49 -12.24
C MET A 213 5.72 11.90 -11.59
N ILE A 214 6.37 10.98 -10.87
CA ILE A 214 7.68 11.24 -10.26
C ILE A 214 8.73 11.36 -11.36
N ARG A 215 9.28 12.56 -11.48
CA ARG A 215 10.33 12.92 -12.47
C ARG A 215 11.49 13.52 -11.73
N PHE A 216 12.66 13.38 -12.27
CA PHE A 216 13.84 14.05 -11.72
C PHE A 216 13.70 15.58 -11.83
N ARG A 217 14.08 16.33 -10.79
CA ARG A 217 14.07 17.80 -10.86
C ARG A 217 15.11 18.30 -11.85
N GLY A 218 16.25 17.62 -11.88
CA GLY A 218 17.35 17.92 -12.79
C GLY A 218 18.31 19.00 -12.28
N VAL A 219 19.15 19.42 -13.17
CA VAL A 219 20.24 20.40 -12.95
C VAL A 219 19.74 21.77 -13.40
N LYS A 220 18.95 22.47 -12.55
CA LYS A 220 18.18 23.68 -12.94
C LYS A 220 18.75 25.00 -12.43
N GLY A 221 19.61 24.99 -11.41
CA GLY A 221 20.13 26.21 -10.77
C GLY A 221 19.13 26.86 -9.81
N THR A 222 19.48 28.02 -9.28
CA THR A 222 18.80 28.70 -8.16
C THR A 222 17.35 29.12 -8.48
N THR A 223 17.07 29.52 -9.71
CA THR A 223 15.76 29.99 -10.17
C THR A 223 15.17 29.16 -11.30
N GLY A 224 15.79 28.03 -11.61
CA GLY A 224 15.36 27.17 -12.71
C GLY A 224 15.87 27.58 -14.09
N THR A 225 16.65 28.65 -14.17
CA THR A 225 17.14 29.25 -15.43
C THR A 225 18.42 28.60 -15.97
N GLN A 226 19.08 27.73 -15.18
CA GLN A 226 20.36 27.08 -15.52
C GLN A 226 21.49 28.07 -15.80
N THR A 227 21.39 29.32 -15.34
CA THR A 227 22.36 30.40 -15.67
C THR A 227 23.79 30.05 -15.31
N SER A 228 24.04 29.48 -14.11
CA SER A 228 25.40 29.09 -13.69
C SER A 228 26.02 28.04 -14.62
N PHE A 229 25.24 27.04 -15.02
CA PHE A 229 25.66 26.01 -15.94
C PHE A 229 25.88 26.57 -17.36
N LEU A 230 25.02 27.50 -17.80
CA LEU A 230 25.21 28.16 -19.09
C LEU A 230 26.50 28.96 -19.12
N GLN A 231 26.85 29.59 -18.00
CA GLN A 231 28.15 30.28 -17.86
C GLN A 231 29.32 29.30 -17.86
N LEU A 232 29.24 28.16 -17.19
CA LEU A 232 30.27 27.12 -17.16
C LEU A 232 30.55 26.53 -18.57
N PHE A 233 29.54 26.50 -19.43
CA PHE A 233 29.67 26.02 -20.81
C PHE A 233 29.71 27.15 -21.85
N ASP A 234 30.16 28.33 -21.47
CA ASP A 234 30.39 29.47 -22.37
C ASP A 234 29.19 29.83 -23.27
N GLY A 235 27.97 29.67 -22.74
CA GLY A 235 26.73 29.94 -23.44
C GLY A 235 26.20 28.78 -24.31
N ASP A 236 26.79 27.60 -24.23
CA ASP A 236 26.32 26.42 -24.98
C ASP A 236 25.08 25.80 -24.38
N HIS A 237 23.91 26.19 -24.91
CA HIS A 237 22.62 25.65 -24.51
C HIS A 237 22.47 24.15 -24.79
N ALA A 238 23.19 23.57 -25.76
CA ALA A 238 23.11 22.15 -26.07
C ALA A 238 23.76 21.34 -24.95
N LYS A 239 24.95 21.71 -24.52
CA LYS A 239 25.66 21.08 -23.40
C LYS A 239 24.90 21.18 -22.09
N VAL A 240 24.23 22.29 -21.80
CA VAL A 240 23.41 22.44 -20.59
C VAL A 240 22.22 21.49 -20.61
N ARG A 241 21.55 21.31 -21.76
CA ARG A 241 20.47 20.30 -21.89
C ARG A 241 21.01 18.89 -21.77
N GLU A 242 22.19 18.62 -22.34
CA GLU A 242 22.82 17.31 -22.26
C GLU A 242 23.25 16.98 -20.82
N LEU A 243 23.79 17.94 -20.07
CA LEU A 243 24.12 17.81 -18.65
C LEU A 243 22.87 17.36 -17.86
N ASP A 244 21.74 18.04 -18.07
CA ASP A 244 20.47 17.71 -17.39
C ASP A 244 20.02 16.28 -17.71
N GLN A 245 20.18 15.81 -18.93
CA GLN A 245 19.85 14.46 -19.38
C GLN A 245 20.82 13.40 -18.80
N LEU A 246 22.14 13.67 -18.84
CA LEU A 246 23.16 12.75 -18.33
C LEU A 246 22.97 12.49 -16.84
N VAL A 247 22.84 13.55 -16.05
CA VAL A 247 22.61 13.42 -14.60
C VAL A 247 21.28 12.69 -14.33
N THR A 248 20.21 13.05 -15.03
CA THR A 248 18.91 12.37 -14.91
C THR A 248 19.04 10.86 -15.12
N LYS A 249 19.75 10.46 -16.18
CA LYS A 249 19.96 9.04 -16.52
C LYS A 249 20.86 8.33 -15.51
N LYS A 250 21.93 8.97 -15.04
CA LYS A 250 22.83 8.41 -14.01
C LYS A 250 22.08 8.15 -12.70
N MET A 251 21.10 9.00 -12.35
CA MET A 251 20.26 8.83 -11.17
C MET A 251 19.04 7.89 -11.40
N GLY A 252 19.02 7.18 -12.54
CA GLY A 252 18.02 6.15 -12.83
C GLY A 252 16.62 6.69 -13.12
N PHE A 253 16.50 7.90 -13.68
CA PHE A 253 15.24 8.45 -14.15
C PHE A 253 15.17 8.51 -15.66
N ASP A 254 14.00 8.18 -16.22
CA ASP A 254 13.74 8.31 -17.66
C ASP A 254 13.32 9.72 -18.07
N ARG A 255 12.81 10.50 -17.11
CA ARG A 255 12.25 11.83 -17.37
C ARG A 255 12.69 12.85 -16.33
N VAL A 256 12.92 14.07 -16.81
CA VAL A 256 13.20 15.25 -16.00
C VAL A 256 12.09 16.28 -16.18
N PHE A 257 11.85 17.13 -15.18
CA PHE A 257 10.98 18.29 -15.36
C PHE A 257 11.56 19.25 -16.39
N GLY A 258 10.77 19.61 -17.41
CA GLY A 258 11.20 20.56 -18.43
C GLY A 258 11.43 21.96 -17.88
N VAL A 259 10.58 22.39 -16.95
CA VAL A 259 10.64 23.69 -16.28
C VAL A 259 10.42 23.49 -14.78
N THR A 260 11.28 24.12 -13.98
CA THR A 260 11.11 24.23 -12.51
C THR A 260 11.49 25.64 -12.07
N GLY A 261 11.12 26.02 -10.85
CA GLY A 261 11.82 27.08 -10.14
C GLY A 261 13.06 26.55 -9.45
N GLN A 262 13.34 27.01 -8.26
CA GLN A 262 14.39 26.44 -7.40
C GLN A 262 14.04 25.00 -7.00
N THR A 263 12.74 24.75 -6.71
CA THR A 263 12.21 23.46 -6.31
C THR A 263 11.43 22.78 -7.45
N TYR A 264 11.18 21.47 -7.33
CA TYR A 264 10.19 20.81 -8.18
C TYR A 264 8.76 21.26 -7.82
N PRO A 265 7.75 21.03 -8.69
CA PRO A 265 6.35 21.39 -8.41
C PRO A 265 5.82 20.62 -7.19
N ARG A 266 5.59 21.30 -6.06
CA ARG A 266 5.14 20.68 -4.79
C ARG A 266 3.74 20.05 -4.87
N GLN A 267 3.01 20.27 -5.94
CA GLN A 267 1.77 19.54 -6.21
C GLN A 267 2.01 18.01 -6.33
N LEU A 268 3.23 17.58 -6.68
CA LEU A 268 3.60 16.17 -6.73
C LEU A 268 3.47 15.50 -5.36
N ASP A 269 3.94 16.18 -4.30
CA ASP A 269 3.86 15.68 -2.92
C ASP A 269 2.41 15.40 -2.53
N PHE A 270 1.51 16.32 -2.89
CA PHE A 270 0.08 16.16 -2.66
C PHE A 270 -0.50 14.96 -3.42
N ARG A 271 -0.11 14.75 -4.69
CA ARG A 271 -0.62 13.64 -5.50
C ARG A 271 -0.18 12.28 -4.96
N VAL A 272 1.09 12.16 -4.54
CA VAL A 272 1.56 10.94 -3.87
C VAL A 272 0.86 10.77 -2.52
N GLY A 273 0.72 11.86 -1.74
CA GLY A 273 0.00 11.86 -0.48
C GLY A 273 -1.47 11.44 -0.62
N GLN A 274 -2.13 11.78 -1.72
CA GLN A 274 -3.50 11.32 -2.02
C GLN A 274 -3.55 9.79 -2.22
N ALA A 275 -2.65 9.22 -3.03
CA ALA A 275 -2.61 7.78 -3.25
C ALA A 275 -2.35 7.02 -1.95
N LEU A 276 -1.40 7.50 -1.13
CA LEU A 276 -1.14 6.93 0.20
C LEU A 276 -2.34 7.06 1.15
N SER A 277 -3.07 8.17 1.08
CA SER A 277 -4.28 8.39 1.88
C SER A 277 -5.43 7.47 1.44
N SER A 278 -5.55 7.16 0.14
CA SER A 278 -6.52 6.20 -0.39
C SER A 278 -6.28 4.82 0.22
N ILE A 279 -5.04 4.32 0.16
CA ILE A 279 -4.64 3.05 0.77
C ILE A 279 -5.00 3.01 2.28
N ALA A 280 -4.71 4.09 3.01
CA ALA A 280 -5.03 4.17 4.43
C ALA A 280 -6.55 4.12 4.70
N GLN A 281 -7.37 4.69 3.81
CA GLN A 281 -8.83 4.62 3.90
C GLN A 281 -9.37 3.23 3.60
N THR A 282 -8.85 2.57 2.57
CA THR A 282 -9.18 1.17 2.25
C THR A 282 -8.83 0.25 3.41
N ALA A 283 -7.64 0.38 3.97
CA ALA A 283 -7.21 -0.39 5.12
C ALA A 283 -8.06 -0.10 6.37
N HIS A 284 -8.46 1.15 6.59
CA HIS A 284 -9.40 1.50 7.66
C HIS A 284 -10.78 0.84 7.47
N LYS A 285 -11.30 0.85 6.23
CA LYS A 285 -12.57 0.17 5.89
C LYS A 285 -12.42 -1.34 6.12
N PHE A 286 -11.37 -1.97 5.61
CA PHE A 286 -11.06 -3.39 5.81
C PHE A 286 -11.01 -3.76 7.29
N GLY A 287 -10.23 -3.03 8.09
CA GLY A 287 -10.15 -3.24 9.54
C GLY A 287 -11.48 -2.99 10.27
N THR A 288 -12.28 -2.03 9.82
CA THR A 288 -13.62 -1.77 10.36
C THR A 288 -14.58 -2.92 10.05
N ASP A 289 -14.58 -3.42 8.81
CA ASP A 289 -15.40 -4.57 8.42
C ASP A 289 -15.02 -5.81 9.25
N LEU A 290 -13.73 -6.13 9.39
CA LEU A 290 -13.25 -7.22 10.23
C LEU A 290 -13.67 -7.05 11.69
N ARG A 291 -13.56 -5.86 12.24
CA ARG A 291 -13.95 -5.55 13.61
C ARG A 291 -15.44 -5.71 13.84
N LEU A 292 -16.27 -5.23 12.90
CA LEU A 292 -17.73 -5.41 12.97
C LEU A 292 -18.12 -6.87 12.83
N LEU A 293 -17.45 -7.60 11.94
CA LEU A 293 -17.66 -9.05 11.78
C LEU A 293 -17.20 -9.83 13.01
N ALA A 294 -16.10 -9.44 13.63
CA ALA A 294 -15.58 -10.04 14.86
C ALA A 294 -16.30 -9.57 16.14
N ASN A 295 -17.13 -8.55 16.06
CA ASN A 295 -17.87 -7.94 17.19
C ASN A 295 -16.99 -7.50 18.38
N ARG A 296 -15.77 -6.97 18.14
CA ARG A 296 -14.85 -6.41 19.17
C ARG A 296 -14.09 -5.20 18.68
N ARG A 297 -13.73 -4.25 19.58
CA ARG A 297 -13.29 -2.87 19.31
C ARG A 297 -11.79 -2.60 19.51
N VAL A 298 -11.15 -1.66 18.77
CA VAL A 298 -10.37 -0.43 19.13
C VAL A 298 -9.42 0.08 18.02
N VAL A 299 -9.09 1.43 17.99
CA VAL A 299 -8.60 2.28 16.88
C VAL A 299 -7.42 3.19 17.26
N LEU A 300 -6.50 3.61 16.33
CA LEU A 300 -6.00 4.95 15.88
C LEU A 300 -4.49 5.08 15.51
N PRO A 301 -3.98 6.25 14.96
CA PRO A 301 -3.68 6.65 13.58
C PRO A 301 -2.22 7.15 13.27
N GLU A 302 -1.95 7.73 12.06
CA GLU A 302 -1.00 8.74 11.50
C GLU A 302 -0.46 8.40 10.09
N MET A 303 -0.45 9.38 9.13
CA MET A 303 -0.64 9.08 7.71
C MET A 303 0.49 8.43 6.88
N PHE A 304 1.78 8.65 7.08
CA PHE A 304 2.82 8.03 6.23
C PHE A 304 3.50 6.80 6.85
N LEU A 305 3.84 6.89 8.11
CA LEU A 305 4.19 5.72 8.90
C LEU A 305 2.96 4.82 9.09
N SER A 306 1.74 5.38 8.96
CA SER A 306 0.48 4.65 8.96
C SER A 306 0.29 3.80 7.70
N ALA A 307 0.69 4.26 6.52
CA ALA A 307 0.55 3.44 5.31
C ALA A 307 1.47 2.21 5.37
N ASP A 308 2.74 2.38 5.71
CA ASP A 308 3.68 1.27 5.88
C ASP A 308 3.28 0.37 7.06
N ALA A 309 3.01 0.95 8.22
CA ALA A 309 2.52 0.21 9.38
C ALA A 309 1.15 -0.44 9.12
N THR A 310 0.27 0.23 8.38
CA THR A 310 -1.05 -0.29 8.03
C THR A 310 -0.93 -1.46 7.07
N LEU A 311 -0.08 -1.38 6.05
CA LEU A 311 0.15 -2.49 5.13
C LEU A 311 0.89 -3.65 5.80
N ASN A 312 1.83 -3.40 6.70
CA ASN A 312 2.43 -4.44 7.54
C ASN A 312 1.38 -5.15 8.40
N LEU A 313 0.48 -4.40 9.04
CA LEU A 313 -0.66 -4.97 9.77
C LEU A 313 -1.63 -5.69 8.83
N CYS A 314 -1.88 -5.16 7.63
CA CYS A 314 -2.70 -5.84 6.64
C CYS A 314 -2.04 -7.13 6.14
N LEU A 315 -0.74 -7.14 5.92
CA LEU A 315 0.02 -8.35 5.56
C LEU A 315 -0.09 -9.41 6.67
N ASP A 316 0.18 -9.04 7.91
CA ASP A 316 0.08 -9.93 9.07
C ASP A 316 -1.37 -10.45 9.25
N VAL A 317 -2.37 -9.58 9.14
CA VAL A 317 -3.79 -9.96 9.23
C VAL A 317 -4.21 -10.83 8.05
N THR A 318 -3.80 -10.52 6.81
CA THR A 318 -4.20 -11.29 5.62
C THR A 318 -3.53 -12.66 5.57
N ASP A 319 -2.33 -12.79 6.09
CA ASP A 319 -1.64 -14.08 6.24
C ASP A 319 -2.25 -14.92 7.38
N GLY A 320 -2.79 -14.26 8.43
CA GLY A 320 -3.35 -14.88 9.62
C GLY A 320 -4.88 -14.93 9.71
N LEU A 321 -5.62 -14.71 8.61
CA LEU A 321 -7.08 -14.73 8.62
C LEU A 321 -7.64 -16.12 8.98
N VAL A 322 -8.41 -16.20 10.07
CA VAL A 322 -9.04 -17.44 10.55
C VAL A 322 -10.55 -17.37 10.38
N VAL A 323 -11.11 -18.37 9.71
CA VAL A 323 -12.54 -18.59 9.61
C VAL A 323 -12.94 -19.70 10.59
N ASN A 324 -14.03 -19.49 11.32
CA ASN A 324 -14.64 -20.50 12.17
C ASN A 324 -15.96 -20.99 11.53
N PRO A 325 -15.92 -22.00 10.65
CA PRO A 325 -17.08 -22.44 9.87
C PRO A 325 -18.29 -22.82 10.74
N ALA A 326 -18.05 -23.42 11.90
CA ALA A 326 -19.12 -23.78 12.83
C ALA A 326 -19.87 -22.56 13.38
N ILE A 327 -19.15 -21.46 13.68
CA ILE A 327 -19.78 -20.22 14.16
C ILE A 327 -20.51 -19.53 13.01
N VAL A 328 -19.90 -19.49 11.82
CA VAL A 328 -20.53 -18.95 10.62
C VAL A 328 -21.84 -19.69 10.34
N ARG A 329 -21.81 -21.03 10.38
CA ARG A 329 -22.97 -21.86 10.17
C ARG A 329 -24.05 -21.63 11.23
N ALA A 330 -23.71 -21.62 12.51
CA ALA A 330 -24.67 -21.40 13.59
C ALA A 330 -25.39 -20.04 13.45
N ARG A 331 -24.67 -18.98 13.07
CA ARG A 331 -25.27 -17.66 12.83
C ARG A 331 -26.16 -17.64 11.59
N LEU A 332 -25.75 -18.33 10.54
CA LEU A 332 -26.57 -18.44 9.34
C LEU A 332 -27.86 -19.23 9.59
N ASP A 333 -27.79 -20.34 10.30
CA ASP A 333 -28.96 -21.16 10.67
C ASP A 333 -29.95 -20.39 11.54
N GLU A 334 -29.48 -19.46 12.37
CA GLU A 334 -30.34 -18.60 13.20
C GLU A 334 -31.17 -17.62 12.34
N GLU A 335 -30.58 -17.06 11.27
CA GLU A 335 -31.21 -16.03 10.43
C GLU A 335 -31.89 -16.58 9.16
N LEU A 336 -31.44 -17.72 8.70
CA LEU A 336 -31.86 -18.30 7.41
C LEU A 336 -33.37 -18.50 7.28
N PRO A 337 -34.12 -18.91 8.31
CA PRO A 337 -35.56 -19.02 8.22
C PRO A 337 -36.30 -17.73 7.85
N PHE A 338 -35.74 -16.56 8.26
CA PHE A 338 -36.28 -15.27 7.84
C PHE A 338 -35.87 -14.93 6.40
N LEU A 339 -34.63 -15.20 6.03
CA LEU A 339 -34.09 -14.87 4.70
C LEU A 339 -34.69 -15.72 3.59
N ALA A 340 -34.97 -16.99 3.87
CA ALA A 340 -35.53 -17.95 2.93
C ALA A 340 -37.07 -17.94 2.86
N SER A 341 -37.72 -17.09 3.63
CA SER A 341 -39.20 -17.00 3.69
C SER A 341 -39.86 -16.72 2.34
N GLU A 342 -39.18 -15.92 1.46
CA GLU A 342 -39.63 -15.66 0.09
C GLU A 342 -39.60 -16.92 -0.76
N SER A 343 -38.53 -17.71 -0.69
CA SER A 343 -38.40 -18.98 -1.42
C SER A 343 -39.48 -19.97 -1.01
N LEU A 344 -39.78 -20.04 0.29
CA LEU A 344 -40.84 -20.89 0.83
C LEU A 344 -42.21 -20.46 0.34
N MET A 345 -42.49 -19.14 0.38
CA MET A 345 -43.72 -18.57 -0.16
C MET A 345 -43.87 -18.92 -1.64
N MET A 346 -42.84 -18.76 -2.45
CA MET A 346 -42.88 -19.05 -3.88
C MET A 346 -43.10 -20.56 -4.16
N ALA A 347 -42.51 -21.43 -3.34
CA ALA A 347 -42.76 -22.87 -3.43
C ALA A 347 -44.26 -23.22 -3.16
N ALA A 348 -44.85 -22.63 -2.12
CA ALA A 348 -46.23 -22.82 -1.78
C ALA A 348 -47.23 -22.25 -2.81
N VAL A 349 -46.89 -21.09 -3.40
CA VAL A 349 -47.68 -20.50 -4.50
C VAL A 349 -47.64 -21.39 -5.75
N LYS A 350 -46.50 -22.01 -6.07
CA LYS A 350 -46.41 -22.98 -7.18
C LYS A 350 -47.30 -24.20 -7.00
N GLN A 351 -47.66 -24.53 -5.76
CA GLN A 351 -48.61 -25.61 -5.45
C GLN A 351 -50.04 -25.13 -5.38
N GLY A 352 -50.33 -23.92 -5.80
CA GLY A 352 -51.70 -23.38 -5.90
C GLY A 352 -52.17 -22.57 -4.70
N GLY A 353 -51.29 -22.23 -3.76
CA GLY A 353 -51.62 -21.38 -2.62
C GLY A 353 -51.80 -19.91 -3.01
N ASP A 354 -52.66 -19.17 -2.27
CA ASP A 354 -52.79 -17.72 -2.44
C ASP A 354 -51.58 -17.01 -1.87
N ARG A 355 -50.93 -16.19 -2.72
CA ARG A 355 -49.68 -15.47 -2.38
C ARG A 355 -49.87 -14.53 -1.19
N GLN A 356 -51.03 -13.85 -1.08
CA GLN A 356 -51.25 -12.85 -0.04
C GLN A 356 -51.51 -13.49 1.32
N ASP A 357 -52.28 -14.56 1.31
CA ASP A 357 -52.59 -15.32 2.52
C ASP A 357 -51.35 -16.00 3.08
N ILE A 358 -50.53 -16.60 2.20
CA ILE A 358 -49.26 -17.22 2.57
C ILE A 358 -48.29 -16.17 3.10
N HIS A 359 -48.17 -15.00 2.43
CA HIS A 359 -47.31 -13.91 2.89
C HIS A 359 -47.71 -13.45 4.30
N GLU A 360 -48.99 -13.26 4.55
CA GLU A 360 -49.49 -12.84 5.88
C GLU A 360 -49.19 -13.89 6.95
N ALA A 361 -49.41 -15.17 6.67
CA ALA A 361 -49.09 -16.26 7.58
C ALA A 361 -47.56 -16.29 7.92
N ILE A 362 -46.71 -16.19 6.91
CA ILE A 362 -45.25 -16.11 7.10
C ILE A 362 -44.86 -14.87 7.91
N ARG A 363 -45.49 -13.72 7.64
CA ARG A 363 -45.24 -12.47 8.39
C ARG A 363 -45.60 -12.63 9.88
N GLN A 364 -46.75 -13.22 10.17
CA GLN A 364 -47.18 -13.46 11.56
C GLN A 364 -46.23 -14.45 12.28
N ALA A 365 -45.86 -15.53 11.63
CA ALA A 365 -44.93 -16.51 12.17
C ALA A 365 -43.55 -15.86 12.45
N SER A 366 -43.08 -15.04 11.52
CA SER A 366 -41.80 -14.31 11.65
C SER A 366 -41.80 -13.32 12.81
N HIS A 367 -42.89 -12.55 12.98
CA HIS A 367 -43.06 -11.64 14.12
C HIS A 367 -43.06 -12.37 15.45
N ALA A 368 -43.77 -13.49 15.54
CA ALA A 368 -43.81 -14.29 16.73
C ALA A 368 -42.47 -14.90 17.11
N ALA A 369 -41.72 -15.45 16.12
CA ALA A 369 -40.37 -15.97 16.34
C ALA A 369 -39.37 -14.86 16.74
N ALA A 370 -39.43 -13.69 16.09
CA ALA A 370 -38.60 -12.54 16.47
C ALA A 370 -38.88 -12.06 17.90
N GLN A 371 -40.13 -12.18 18.40
CA GLN A 371 -40.44 -11.86 19.79
C GLN A 371 -39.82 -12.88 20.76
N GLU A 372 -39.86 -14.17 20.43
CA GLU A 372 -39.21 -15.23 21.22
C GLU A 372 -37.67 -14.94 21.34
N MET A 373 -37.04 -14.59 20.23
CA MET A 373 -35.61 -14.26 20.23
C MET A 373 -35.27 -13.02 21.09
N LYS A 374 -36.13 -11.98 21.08
CA LYS A 374 -35.97 -10.81 21.95
C LYS A 374 -36.09 -11.15 23.44
N GLU A 375 -36.81 -12.21 23.78
CA GLU A 375 -36.93 -12.72 25.15
C GLU A 375 -35.83 -13.74 25.50
N GLY A 376 -34.82 -13.90 24.62
CA GLY A 376 -33.67 -14.78 24.83
C GLY A 376 -33.93 -16.26 24.54
N ARG A 377 -35.03 -16.59 23.89
CA ARG A 377 -35.34 -17.96 23.46
C ARG A 377 -34.80 -18.23 22.04
N PRO A 378 -34.56 -19.49 21.67
CA PRO A 378 -34.12 -19.86 20.34
C PRO A 378 -35.11 -19.43 19.25
N ASN A 379 -34.60 -19.20 18.02
CA ASN A 379 -35.45 -18.99 16.85
C ASN A 379 -36.24 -20.26 16.52
N ASP A 380 -37.58 -20.21 16.67
CA ASP A 380 -38.50 -21.29 16.38
C ASP A 380 -39.26 -21.11 15.06
N LEU A 381 -38.84 -20.14 14.22
CA LEU A 381 -39.55 -19.82 12.97
C LEU A 381 -39.64 -21.03 12.04
N LYS A 382 -38.60 -21.82 11.91
CA LYS A 382 -38.61 -23.04 11.09
C LYS A 382 -39.73 -24.01 11.49
N GLU A 383 -39.88 -24.24 12.78
CA GLU A 383 -40.96 -25.12 13.32
C GLU A 383 -42.35 -24.51 13.13
N ARG A 384 -42.49 -23.19 13.29
CA ARG A 384 -43.72 -22.47 12.99
C ARG A 384 -44.12 -22.62 11.53
N LEU A 385 -43.19 -22.42 10.60
CA LEU A 385 -43.44 -22.56 9.17
C LEU A 385 -43.82 -23.98 8.78
N LYS A 386 -43.18 -25.01 9.36
CA LYS A 386 -43.55 -26.42 9.15
C LYS A 386 -44.95 -26.76 9.62
N ASN A 387 -45.44 -26.05 10.63
CA ASN A 387 -46.77 -26.29 11.23
C ASN A 387 -47.87 -25.35 10.70
N GLU A 388 -47.51 -24.43 9.79
CA GLU A 388 -48.45 -23.49 9.19
C GLU A 388 -49.35 -24.20 8.17
N PRO A 389 -50.68 -24.20 8.35
CA PRO A 389 -51.60 -24.92 7.46
C PRO A 389 -51.52 -24.51 5.99
N LEU A 390 -51.25 -23.21 5.71
CA LEU A 390 -51.13 -22.72 4.34
C LEU A 390 -49.82 -23.17 3.66
N LEU A 391 -48.87 -23.69 4.42
CA LEU A 391 -47.60 -24.25 3.95
C LEU A 391 -47.59 -25.78 3.97
N ALA A 392 -48.70 -26.44 4.30
CA ALA A 392 -48.77 -27.90 4.41
C ALA A 392 -48.26 -28.62 3.15
N GLY A 393 -48.53 -28.08 1.95
CA GLY A 393 -48.09 -28.66 0.70
C GLY A 393 -46.55 -28.62 0.45
N VAL A 394 -45.83 -27.79 1.19
CA VAL A 394 -44.37 -27.64 1.09
C VAL A 394 -43.63 -28.02 2.36
N LYS A 395 -44.34 -28.57 3.34
CA LYS A 395 -43.78 -28.89 4.65
C LYS A 395 -42.54 -29.74 4.60
N ASP A 396 -42.52 -30.76 3.75
CA ASP A 396 -41.40 -31.70 3.61
C ASP A 396 -40.21 -31.07 2.84
N GLN A 397 -40.42 -29.94 2.16
CA GLN A 397 -39.42 -29.20 1.43
C GLN A 397 -38.76 -28.08 2.26
N VAL A 398 -39.31 -27.79 3.47
CA VAL A 398 -38.81 -26.69 4.31
C VAL A 398 -37.32 -26.86 4.62
N ASP A 399 -36.86 -28.06 4.94
CA ASP A 399 -35.47 -28.33 5.27
C ASP A 399 -34.54 -28.15 4.06
N GLU A 400 -35.00 -28.55 2.88
CA GLU A 400 -34.27 -28.37 1.62
C GLU A 400 -34.24 -26.88 1.23
N ILE A 401 -35.38 -26.18 1.32
CA ILE A 401 -35.47 -24.74 1.00
C ILE A 401 -34.60 -23.93 1.97
N LEU A 402 -34.41 -24.39 3.20
CA LEU A 402 -33.55 -23.79 4.21
C LEU A 402 -32.08 -24.26 4.12
N ASP A 403 -31.66 -24.83 3.00
CA ASP A 403 -30.22 -25.08 2.77
C ASP A 403 -29.53 -23.75 2.37
N PRO A 404 -28.53 -23.31 3.14
CA PRO A 404 -27.83 -22.06 2.86
C PRO A 404 -27.20 -22.00 1.46
N SER A 405 -26.77 -23.11 0.91
CA SER A 405 -26.13 -23.16 -0.41
C SER A 405 -27.06 -22.73 -1.55
N LEU A 406 -28.37 -22.90 -1.39
CA LEU A 406 -29.38 -22.48 -2.36
C LEU A 406 -29.61 -20.95 -2.39
N HIS A 407 -29.08 -20.22 -1.41
CA HIS A 407 -29.33 -18.79 -1.24
C HIS A 407 -28.11 -17.91 -1.53
N THR A 408 -26.99 -18.50 -1.93
CA THR A 408 -25.75 -17.75 -2.26
C THR A 408 -25.75 -17.22 -3.70
N GLY A 409 -26.68 -17.68 -4.54
CA GLY A 409 -26.72 -17.29 -5.97
C GLY A 409 -25.40 -17.61 -6.67
N ARG A 410 -24.87 -16.64 -7.40
CA ARG A 410 -23.61 -16.76 -8.16
C ARG A 410 -22.38 -16.28 -7.36
N ALA A 411 -22.45 -16.22 -6.02
CA ALA A 411 -21.35 -15.67 -5.23
C ALA A 411 -20.04 -16.45 -5.40
N SER A 412 -20.10 -17.78 -5.51
CA SER A 412 -18.91 -18.63 -5.71
C SER A 412 -18.28 -18.42 -7.07
N GLU A 413 -19.09 -18.40 -8.14
CA GLU A 413 -18.63 -18.17 -9.50
C GLU A 413 -18.05 -16.76 -9.65
N GLN A 414 -18.67 -15.75 -9.03
CA GLN A 414 -18.18 -14.38 -9.05
C GLN A 414 -16.77 -14.25 -8.43
N VAL A 415 -16.42 -15.05 -7.43
CA VAL A 415 -15.05 -15.08 -6.87
C VAL A 415 -14.06 -15.52 -7.93
N VAL A 416 -14.34 -16.63 -8.62
CA VAL A 416 -13.46 -17.17 -9.64
C VAL A 416 -13.32 -16.20 -10.81
N GLU A 417 -14.45 -15.74 -11.35
CA GLU A 417 -14.49 -14.78 -12.47
C GLU A 417 -13.70 -13.49 -12.14
N PHE A 418 -13.88 -12.93 -10.94
CA PHE A 418 -13.18 -11.73 -10.52
C PHE A 418 -11.67 -11.97 -10.40
N ILE A 419 -11.26 -13.07 -9.75
CA ILE A 419 -9.85 -13.39 -9.59
C ILE A 419 -9.16 -13.62 -10.94
N GLU A 420 -9.79 -14.37 -11.83
CA GLU A 420 -9.22 -14.66 -13.15
C GLU A 420 -9.17 -13.42 -14.06
N ALA A 421 -10.22 -12.58 -14.04
CA ALA A 421 -10.31 -11.43 -14.93
C ALA A 421 -9.53 -10.19 -14.44
N GLU A 422 -9.51 -9.94 -13.14
CA GLU A 422 -9.01 -8.67 -12.60
C GLU A 422 -7.76 -8.83 -11.70
N VAL A 423 -7.70 -9.87 -10.86
CA VAL A 423 -6.61 -10.03 -9.89
C VAL A 423 -5.40 -10.74 -10.50
N ALA A 424 -5.60 -11.88 -11.15
CA ALA A 424 -4.50 -12.68 -11.69
C ALA A 424 -3.62 -11.92 -12.68
N PRO A 425 -4.15 -11.13 -13.63
CA PRO A 425 -3.33 -10.34 -14.55
C PRO A 425 -2.46 -9.29 -13.85
N VAL A 426 -2.96 -8.69 -12.75
CA VAL A 426 -2.20 -7.71 -11.95
C VAL A 426 -1.05 -8.40 -11.22
N LEU A 427 -1.32 -9.52 -10.55
CA LEU A 427 -0.29 -10.26 -9.82
C LEU A 427 0.76 -10.88 -10.75
N GLU A 428 0.38 -11.34 -11.95
CA GLU A 428 1.32 -11.83 -12.96
C GLU A 428 2.23 -10.69 -13.45
N ARG A 429 1.65 -9.53 -13.76
CA ARG A 429 2.39 -8.33 -14.19
C ARG A 429 3.38 -7.83 -13.11
N LEU A 430 3.02 -7.96 -11.84
CA LEU A 430 3.78 -7.47 -10.69
C LEU A 430 4.40 -8.61 -9.86
N SER A 431 4.67 -9.76 -10.50
CA SER A 431 5.25 -10.93 -9.83
C SER A 431 6.56 -10.65 -9.11
N ASP A 432 7.36 -9.70 -9.60
CA ASP A 432 8.61 -9.28 -8.97
C ASP A 432 8.40 -8.48 -7.66
N CYS A 433 7.15 -8.05 -7.38
CA CYS A 433 6.78 -7.33 -6.17
C CYS A 433 6.19 -8.24 -5.08
N LEU A 434 5.97 -9.53 -5.38
CA LEU A 434 5.43 -10.50 -4.43
C LEU A 434 6.47 -10.88 -3.36
N GLY A 435 5.99 -11.30 -2.18
CA GLY A 435 6.84 -11.84 -1.11
C GLY A 435 7.27 -10.81 -0.08
N ALA A 436 6.63 -9.64 0.00
CA ALA A 436 6.77 -8.77 1.17
C ALA A 436 6.16 -9.46 2.40
N GLU A 437 6.91 -9.58 3.47
CA GLU A 437 6.45 -10.13 4.75
C GLU A 437 6.11 -9.00 5.71
N GLY A 438 5.02 -9.14 6.45
CA GLY A 438 4.65 -8.21 7.52
C GLY A 438 5.50 -8.50 8.76
N GLU A 439 6.29 -7.56 9.23
CA GLU A 439 6.95 -7.63 10.53
C GLU A 439 6.22 -6.73 11.53
N VAL A 440 5.43 -7.32 12.42
CA VAL A 440 4.82 -6.61 13.55
C VAL A 440 5.56 -7.00 14.83
N ASN A 441 6.33 -6.07 15.39
CA ASN A 441 7.01 -6.25 16.67
C ASN A 441 6.15 -5.65 17.79
N VAL A 442 5.27 -6.47 18.38
CA VAL A 442 4.44 -6.08 19.53
C VAL A 442 5.01 -6.65 20.82
#